data_d779e5f12c33fb52972fcd1cdf1abe33
#
_entry.id   d779e5f12c33fb52972fcd1cdf1abe33
#
_cell.length_a   1.000
_cell.length_b   1.000
_cell.length_c   1.000
_cell.angle_alpha   90.00
_cell.angle_beta   90.00
_cell.angle_gamma   90.00
#
_symmetry.space_group_name_H-M   'P 1'
#
loop_
_entity.id
_entity.type
_entity.pdbx_description
1 polymer ?
#
loop_
_entity_poly.entity_id
_entity_poly.type
_entity_poly.pdbx_seq_one_letter_code
_entity_poly.pdbx_strand_id
1 'polypeptide(L)'
;MKQFLCIACALGCMVFLSCVKKDSNPTAVPSVFISEVRTVSGVSATTFTGKTKAVSEVNLAFRVAGQIERILVKEGDYVKKGQIVAKMDNRDYVVQLAAARAEYQQVKADAERVMALYKEGNVTASNYDKARYGLQQIAQKLKNCENRLADTELRSSVDGYVQTKFHEAGETVGEGMSVLSVFESGKIEVEIKGSGLCFNNIPIHISIFI
;
A
#
# COMPACT_ATOMS: atom_id res chain seq x y z
N MET A 1 2.28 121.70 -14.23
CA MET A 1 2.22 120.61 -13.20
C MET A 1 1.28 119.48 -13.52
N LYS A 2 0.31 119.64 -14.43
CA LYS A 2 -0.61 118.52 -14.77
C LYS A 2 -0.02 117.49 -15.73
N GLN A 3 0.95 117.83 -16.58
CA GLN A 3 1.58 116.85 -17.52
C GLN A 3 2.53 115.87 -16.85
N PHE A 4 3.20 116.25 -15.81
CA PHE A 4 4.14 115.34 -15.04
C PHE A 4 3.37 114.22 -14.27
N LEU A 5 2.11 114.54 -13.85
CA LEU A 5 1.34 113.57 -13.13
C LEU A 5 0.78 112.46 -14.02
N CYS A 6 0.48 112.71 -15.35
CA CYS A 6 0.08 111.70 -16.26
C CYS A 6 1.18 110.77 -16.68
N ILE A 7 2.46 111.27 -16.83
CA ILE A 7 3.61 110.44 -17.19
C ILE A 7 4.00 109.53 -16.03
N ALA A 8 3.87 110.00 -14.82
CA ALA A 8 4.15 109.13 -13.61
C ALA A 8 3.11 108.06 -13.45
N CYS A 9 1.84 108.27 -13.80
CA CYS A 9 0.77 107.27 -13.75
C CYS A 9 0.92 106.21 -14.88
N ALA A 10 1.38 106.69 -16.09
CA ALA A 10 1.61 105.74 -17.20
C ALA A 10 2.82 104.88 -16.98
N LEU A 11 3.88 105.34 -16.30
CA LEU A 11 5.05 104.57 -15.94
C LEU A 11 4.72 103.55 -14.78
N GLY A 12 3.82 103.92 -13.86
CA GLY A 12 3.39 103.05 -12.78
C GLY A 12 2.55 101.86 -13.27
N CYS A 13 1.76 102.03 -14.34
CA CYS A 13 0.95 100.90 -14.89
C CYS A 13 1.76 99.85 -15.65
N MET A 14 2.96 100.26 -16.18
CA MET A 14 3.81 99.28 -16.88
C MET A 14 4.60 98.27 -15.96
N VAL A 15 4.70 98.57 -14.71
CA VAL A 15 5.46 97.69 -13.74
C VAL A 15 4.58 96.57 -13.22
N PHE A 16 3.24 96.60 -13.39
CA PHE A 16 2.36 95.54 -12.91
C PHE A 16 2.01 94.47 -13.94
N LEU A 17 2.50 94.48 -15.15
CA LEU A 17 2.39 93.40 -16.09
C LEU A 17 3.66 92.48 -15.99
N SER A 18 3.99 92.12 -14.80
CA SER A 18 4.91 90.95 -14.55
C SER A 18 4.11 89.70 -14.81
N CYS A 19 4.30 89.12 -15.99
CA CYS A 19 3.82 87.77 -16.32
C CYS A 19 4.18 86.81 -15.19
N VAL A 20 3.15 86.36 -14.47
CA VAL A 20 3.27 85.13 -13.72
C VAL A 20 3.53 84.00 -14.70
N LYS A 21 4.76 83.65 -14.86
CA LYS A 21 5.13 82.39 -15.48
C LYS A 21 4.57 81.32 -14.59
N LYS A 22 3.49 80.70 -15.00
CA LYS A 22 3.01 79.49 -14.41
C LYS A 22 4.01 78.41 -14.79
N ASP A 23 4.92 78.11 -13.86
CA ASP A 23 5.75 76.95 -13.95
C ASP A 23 4.79 75.74 -13.90
N SER A 24 4.42 75.28 -15.10
CA SER A 24 3.89 73.94 -15.27
C SER A 24 5.08 72.99 -14.95
N ASN A 25 5.22 72.64 -13.69
CA ASN A 25 6.02 71.50 -13.35
C ASN A 25 5.55 70.34 -14.19
N PRO A 26 6.29 69.83 -15.15
CA PRO A 26 5.95 68.63 -15.84
C PRO A 26 5.79 67.58 -14.72
N THR A 27 4.57 67.13 -14.49
CA THR A 27 4.31 65.94 -13.66
C THR A 27 5.28 64.91 -14.19
N ALA A 28 6.31 64.62 -13.41
CA ALA A 28 7.26 63.60 -13.74
C ALA A 28 6.46 62.30 -13.83
N VAL A 29 6.14 61.87 -15.04
CA VAL A 29 5.54 60.59 -15.29
C VAL A 29 6.59 59.58 -14.81
N PRO A 30 6.30 58.79 -13.78
CA PRO A 30 7.25 57.80 -13.33
C PRO A 30 7.57 56.86 -14.50
N SER A 31 8.81 56.88 -14.96
CA SER A 31 9.25 55.93 -15.95
C SER A 31 9.31 54.55 -15.27
N VAL A 32 8.36 53.70 -15.60
CA VAL A 32 8.35 52.32 -15.16
C VAL A 32 9.17 51.54 -16.17
N PHE A 33 10.23 50.95 -15.71
CA PHE A 33 10.99 49.96 -16.50
C PHE A 33 10.16 48.68 -16.59
N ILE A 34 9.54 48.45 -17.73
CA ILE A 34 8.87 47.18 -18.02
C ILE A 34 9.96 46.23 -18.50
N SER A 35 10.30 45.29 -17.68
CA SER A 35 11.09 44.14 -18.07
C SER A 35 10.15 43.08 -18.64
N GLU A 36 10.39 42.65 -19.86
CA GLU A 36 9.72 41.44 -20.36
C GLU A 36 10.02 40.28 -19.46
N VAL A 37 8.96 39.65 -18.95
CA VAL A 37 9.08 38.38 -18.24
C VAL A 37 9.55 37.34 -19.23
N ARG A 38 10.85 37.09 -19.30
CA ARG A 38 11.36 35.94 -20.02
C ARG A 38 11.00 34.71 -19.21
N THR A 39 10.19 33.85 -19.79
CA THR A 39 10.05 32.49 -19.30
C THR A 39 11.43 31.84 -19.40
N VAL A 40 12.08 31.68 -18.25
CA VAL A 40 13.31 30.87 -18.18
C VAL A 40 12.87 29.44 -18.40
N SER A 41 13.03 28.94 -19.62
CA SER A 41 12.90 27.52 -19.93
C SER A 41 14.14 26.77 -19.40
N GLY A 42 14.51 27.05 -18.19
CA GLY A 42 15.49 26.28 -17.46
C GLY A 42 14.72 25.24 -16.65
N VAL A 43 14.89 23.96 -16.97
CA VAL A 43 14.48 22.88 -16.08
C VAL A 43 15.34 23.05 -14.83
N SER A 44 14.81 23.74 -13.83
CA SER A 44 15.43 23.80 -12.51
C SER A 44 15.24 22.42 -11.89
N ALA A 45 16.23 21.56 -12.02
CA ALA A 45 16.21 20.27 -11.37
C ALA A 45 16.36 20.51 -9.85
N THR A 46 15.23 20.42 -9.15
CA THR A 46 15.24 20.48 -7.68
C THR A 46 15.38 19.05 -7.17
N THR A 47 16.46 18.78 -6.45
CA THR A 47 16.71 17.46 -5.85
C THR A 47 16.03 17.40 -4.49
N PHE A 48 15.17 16.42 -4.31
CA PHE A 48 14.52 16.13 -3.03
C PHE A 48 15.07 14.83 -2.46
N THR A 49 15.33 14.82 -1.16
CA THR A 49 15.66 13.59 -0.45
C THR A 49 14.37 12.90 -0.06
N GLY A 50 14.20 11.66 -0.50
CA GLY A 50 13.05 10.81 -0.16
C GLY A 50 13.49 9.49 0.44
N LYS A 51 12.58 8.83 1.17
CA LYS A 51 12.73 7.44 1.60
C LYS A 51 11.89 6.55 0.69
N THR A 52 12.51 5.50 0.16
CA THR A 52 11.76 4.43 -0.49
C THR A 52 11.13 3.53 0.58
N LYS A 53 9.85 3.27 0.44
CA LYS A 53 9.11 2.34 1.30
C LYS A 53 8.42 1.31 0.42
N ALA A 54 8.47 0.03 0.81
CA ALA A 54 7.62 -0.96 0.17
C ALA A 54 6.16 -0.62 0.43
N VAL A 55 5.33 -0.64 -0.60
CA VAL A 55 3.90 -0.31 -0.50
C VAL A 55 3.14 -1.36 0.28
N SER A 56 3.56 -2.63 0.19
CA SER A 56 2.86 -3.75 0.79
C SER A 56 3.86 -4.66 1.52
N GLU A 57 3.65 -4.79 2.81
CA GLU A 57 4.31 -5.76 3.67
C GLU A 57 3.27 -6.80 4.10
N VAL A 58 3.57 -8.07 3.87
CA VAL A 58 2.68 -9.19 4.19
C VAL A 58 3.34 -10.06 5.26
N ASN A 59 2.68 -10.18 6.40
CA ASN A 59 3.09 -11.07 7.46
C ASN A 59 2.58 -12.49 7.17
N LEU A 60 3.49 -13.45 7.12
CA LEU A 60 3.21 -14.85 6.93
C LEU A 60 3.14 -15.57 8.27
N ALA A 61 2.03 -16.23 8.54
CA ALA A 61 1.74 -16.94 9.78
C ALA A 61 1.19 -18.33 9.48
N PHE A 62 1.51 -19.30 10.33
CA PHE A 62 0.86 -20.61 10.27
C PHE A 62 -0.60 -20.50 10.70
N ARG A 63 -1.47 -21.28 10.07
CA ARG A 63 -2.91 -21.38 10.39
C ARG A 63 -3.19 -22.46 11.45
N VAL A 64 -2.15 -23.09 11.97
CA VAL A 64 -2.19 -24.11 13.00
C VAL A 64 -1.04 -23.87 13.98
N ALA A 65 -1.19 -24.32 15.24
CA ALA A 65 -0.16 -24.18 16.27
C ALA A 65 0.80 -25.38 16.25
N GLY A 66 2.08 -25.16 16.60
CA GLY A 66 3.06 -26.22 16.73
C GLY A 66 4.49 -25.72 16.73
N GLN A 67 5.45 -26.63 16.73
CA GLN A 67 6.86 -26.32 16.68
C GLN A 67 7.33 -26.15 15.24
N ILE A 68 8.11 -25.10 14.97
CA ILE A 68 8.74 -24.89 13.66
C ILE A 68 9.84 -25.94 13.46
N GLU A 69 9.67 -26.83 12.48
CA GLU A 69 10.69 -27.82 12.12
C GLU A 69 11.89 -27.14 11.45
N ARG A 70 11.61 -26.30 10.44
CA ARG A 70 12.64 -25.58 9.68
C ARG A 70 12.07 -24.40 8.92
N ILE A 71 12.91 -23.38 8.73
CA ILE A 71 12.67 -22.24 7.87
C ILE A 71 13.59 -22.40 6.65
N LEU A 72 13.02 -22.34 5.45
CA LEU A 72 13.67 -22.67 4.17
C LEU A 72 14.27 -21.44 3.45
N VAL A 73 14.04 -20.25 3.99
CA VAL A 73 14.44 -18.96 3.41
C VAL A 73 15.19 -18.13 4.43
N LYS A 74 15.98 -17.18 3.93
CA LYS A 74 16.71 -16.18 4.73
C LYS A 74 16.20 -14.78 4.42
N GLU A 75 16.50 -13.83 5.28
CA GLU A 75 16.25 -12.42 5.02
C GLU A 75 16.99 -11.97 3.75
N GLY A 76 16.30 -11.25 2.88
CA GLY A 76 16.78 -10.85 1.56
C GLY A 76 16.50 -11.84 0.43
N ASP A 77 16.08 -13.07 0.70
CA ASP A 77 15.76 -14.06 -0.35
C ASP A 77 14.47 -13.67 -1.09
N TYR A 78 14.50 -13.88 -2.41
CA TYR A 78 13.31 -13.74 -3.24
C TYR A 78 12.43 -14.99 -3.15
N VAL A 79 11.15 -14.82 -2.91
CA VAL A 79 10.14 -15.88 -2.81
C VAL A 79 9.01 -15.67 -3.80
N LYS A 80 8.50 -16.76 -4.37
CA LYS A 80 7.35 -16.74 -5.27
C LYS A 80 6.07 -17.09 -4.52
N LYS A 81 4.96 -16.56 -4.97
CA LYS A 81 3.63 -16.92 -4.49
C LYS A 81 3.42 -18.44 -4.56
N GLY A 82 2.98 -19.03 -3.44
CA GLY A 82 2.81 -20.47 -3.29
C GLY A 82 4.08 -21.24 -2.90
N GLN A 83 5.26 -20.62 -2.93
CA GLN A 83 6.50 -21.24 -2.50
C GLN A 83 6.47 -21.53 -0.99
N ILE A 84 6.93 -22.72 -0.57
CA ILE A 84 7.04 -23.10 0.84
C ILE A 84 8.23 -22.33 1.43
N VAL A 85 7.98 -21.57 2.48
CA VAL A 85 8.99 -20.75 3.18
C VAL A 85 9.36 -21.31 4.55
N ALA A 86 8.44 -22.05 5.19
CA ALA A 86 8.72 -22.74 6.46
C ALA A 86 7.87 -24.00 6.58
N LYS A 87 8.30 -24.92 7.42
CA LYS A 87 7.58 -26.15 7.76
C LYS A 87 7.48 -26.30 9.27
N MET A 88 6.32 -26.76 9.71
CA MET A 88 6.03 -27.13 11.09
C MET A 88 6.19 -28.63 11.28
N ASP A 89 6.49 -29.09 12.48
CA ASP A 89 6.41 -30.52 12.83
C ASP A 89 4.96 -31.00 12.64
N ASN A 90 4.78 -31.91 11.71
CA ASN A 90 3.47 -32.37 11.28
C ASN A 90 3.07 -33.74 11.80
N ARG A 91 3.89 -34.38 12.66
CA ARG A 91 3.69 -35.76 13.13
C ARG A 91 2.30 -35.99 13.72
N ASP A 92 1.84 -35.09 14.58
CA ASP A 92 0.52 -35.19 15.19
C ASP A 92 -0.61 -35.00 14.18
N TYR A 93 -0.45 -34.12 13.21
CA TYR A 93 -1.42 -33.87 12.13
C TYR A 93 -1.54 -35.07 11.19
N VAL A 94 -0.44 -35.76 10.91
CA VAL A 94 -0.44 -37.00 10.12
C VAL A 94 -1.20 -38.10 10.83
N VAL A 95 -1.00 -38.28 12.13
CA VAL A 95 -1.73 -39.26 12.95
C VAL A 95 -3.23 -38.93 13.00
N GLN A 96 -3.57 -37.66 13.20
CA GLN A 96 -4.99 -37.21 13.20
C GLN A 96 -5.65 -37.47 11.85
N LEU A 97 -4.94 -37.19 10.74
CA LEU A 97 -5.46 -37.46 9.39
C LEU A 97 -5.67 -38.97 9.17
N ALA A 98 -4.70 -39.82 9.59
CA ALA A 98 -4.83 -41.25 9.44
C ALA A 98 -6.04 -41.80 10.22
N ALA A 99 -6.27 -41.34 11.45
CA ALA A 99 -7.44 -41.69 12.25
C ALA A 99 -8.77 -41.26 11.60
N ALA A 100 -8.83 -39.98 11.12
CA ALA A 100 -10.00 -39.48 10.42
C ALA A 100 -10.30 -40.21 9.11
N ARG A 101 -9.24 -40.66 8.40
CA ARG A 101 -9.38 -41.46 7.17
C ARG A 101 -9.95 -42.85 7.47
N ALA A 102 -9.49 -43.53 8.53
CA ALA A 102 -10.01 -44.82 8.94
C ALA A 102 -11.50 -44.73 9.37
N GLU A 103 -11.88 -43.71 10.16
CA GLU A 103 -13.27 -43.44 10.55
C GLU A 103 -14.16 -43.15 9.31
N TYR A 104 -13.68 -42.35 8.36
CA TYR A 104 -14.38 -42.09 7.11
C TYR A 104 -14.62 -43.38 6.31
N GLN A 105 -13.60 -44.27 6.19
CA GLN A 105 -13.73 -45.52 5.46
C GLN A 105 -14.77 -46.45 6.09
N GLN A 106 -14.79 -46.54 7.42
CA GLN A 106 -15.78 -47.30 8.14
C GLN A 106 -17.21 -46.78 7.89
N VAL A 107 -17.44 -45.47 8.14
CA VAL A 107 -18.79 -44.87 7.96
C VAL A 107 -19.23 -44.94 6.49
N LYS A 108 -18.29 -44.80 5.54
CA LYS A 108 -18.58 -44.93 4.11
C LYS A 108 -19.06 -46.33 3.76
N ALA A 109 -18.37 -47.40 4.23
CA ALA A 109 -18.77 -48.78 4.00
C ALA A 109 -20.16 -49.09 4.60
N ASP A 110 -20.43 -48.56 5.81
CA ASP A 110 -21.72 -48.72 6.46
C ASP A 110 -22.84 -47.98 5.70
N ALA A 111 -22.59 -46.75 5.27
CA ALA A 111 -23.53 -45.96 4.48
C ALA A 111 -23.83 -46.60 3.12
N GLU A 112 -22.84 -47.13 2.43
CA GLU A 112 -23.00 -47.83 1.17
C GLU A 112 -23.86 -49.08 1.30
N ARG A 113 -23.70 -49.86 2.40
CA ARG A 113 -24.60 -51.01 2.71
C ARG A 113 -26.03 -50.56 2.92
N VAL A 114 -26.28 -49.54 3.74
CA VAL A 114 -27.63 -49.01 4.01
C VAL A 114 -28.25 -48.48 2.72
N MET A 115 -27.50 -47.79 1.87
CA MET A 115 -28.00 -47.27 0.61
C MET A 115 -28.34 -48.39 -0.40
N ALA A 116 -27.57 -49.48 -0.40
CA ALA A 116 -27.91 -50.66 -1.20
C ALA A 116 -29.22 -51.35 -0.73
N LEU A 117 -29.35 -51.60 0.59
CA LEU A 117 -30.57 -52.16 1.17
C LEU A 117 -31.82 -51.30 0.95
N TYR A 118 -31.65 -49.99 0.90
CA TYR A 118 -32.75 -49.05 0.61
C TYR A 118 -33.30 -49.26 -0.83
N LYS A 119 -32.37 -49.46 -1.79
CA LYS A 119 -32.77 -49.75 -3.20
C LYS A 119 -33.56 -51.05 -3.33
N GLU A 120 -33.30 -52.00 -2.43
CA GLU A 120 -34.03 -53.29 -2.36
C GLU A 120 -35.30 -53.21 -1.55
N GLY A 121 -35.64 -52.03 -0.95
CA GLY A 121 -36.83 -51.84 -0.11
C GLY A 121 -36.69 -52.35 1.34
N ASN A 122 -35.48 -52.78 1.75
CA ASN A 122 -35.24 -53.46 3.02
C ASN A 122 -34.99 -52.53 4.22
N VAL A 123 -34.87 -51.18 3.98
CA VAL A 123 -34.68 -50.17 5.03
C VAL A 123 -35.58 -48.96 4.78
N THR A 124 -35.85 -48.21 5.85
CA THR A 124 -36.70 -47.00 5.79
C THR A 124 -35.95 -45.82 5.18
N ALA A 125 -36.72 -44.87 4.60
CA ALA A 125 -36.14 -43.61 4.10
C ALA A 125 -35.38 -42.83 5.20
N SER A 126 -35.85 -42.88 6.44
CA SER A 126 -35.17 -42.26 7.58
C SER A 126 -33.76 -42.85 7.81
N ASN A 127 -33.62 -44.18 7.68
CA ASN A 127 -32.30 -44.82 7.84
C ASN A 127 -31.36 -44.49 6.67
N TYR A 128 -31.91 -44.44 5.45
CA TYR A 128 -31.17 -43.98 4.27
C TYR A 128 -30.64 -42.54 4.46
N ASP A 129 -31.50 -41.62 4.90
CA ASP A 129 -31.12 -40.22 5.12
C ASP A 129 -30.07 -40.08 6.23
N LYS A 130 -30.21 -40.83 7.33
CA LYS A 130 -29.22 -40.87 8.42
C LYS A 130 -27.85 -41.32 7.89
N ALA A 131 -27.80 -42.38 7.08
CA ALA A 131 -26.57 -42.91 6.52
C ALA A 131 -25.92 -41.88 5.55
N ARG A 132 -26.72 -41.25 4.70
CA ARG A 132 -26.27 -40.23 3.76
C ARG A 132 -25.68 -39.00 4.46
N TYR A 133 -26.39 -38.45 5.45
CA TYR A 133 -25.93 -37.29 6.19
C TYR A 133 -24.75 -37.63 7.10
N GLY A 134 -24.72 -38.85 7.71
CA GLY A 134 -23.54 -39.32 8.45
C GLY A 134 -22.29 -39.41 7.62
N LEU A 135 -22.42 -39.94 6.39
CA LEU A 135 -21.31 -39.98 5.45
C LEU A 135 -20.85 -38.56 5.07
N GLN A 136 -21.74 -37.63 4.81
CA GLN A 136 -21.41 -36.25 4.51
C GLN A 136 -20.66 -35.57 5.68
N GLN A 137 -21.12 -35.77 6.90
CA GLN A 137 -20.49 -35.21 8.10
C GLN A 137 -19.06 -35.71 8.29
N ILE A 138 -18.83 -37.02 8.17
CA ILE A 138 -17.49 -37.60 8.33
C ILE A 138 -16.56 -37.19 7.19
N ALA A 139 -17.06 -36.99 5.96
CA ALA A 139 -16.28 -36.47 4.85
C ALA A 139 -15.77 -35.04 5.14
N GLN A 140 -16.59 -34.18 5.78
CA GLN A 140 -16.13 -32.85 6.19
C GLN A 140 -15.09 -32.90 7.31
N LYS A 141 -15.22 -33.86 8.26
CA LYS A 141 -14.22 -34.09 9.30
C LYS A 141 -12.87 -34.51 8.69
N LEU A 142 -12.88 -35.43 7.73
CA LEU A 142 -11.67 -35.83 6.99
C LEU A 142 -11.05 -34.64 6.28
N LYS A 143 -11.87 -33.86 5.56
CA LYS A 143 -11.40 -32.67 4.83
C LYS A 143 -10.75 -31.63 5.74
N ASN A 144 -11.30 -31.43 6.94
CA ASN A 144 -10.72 -30.57 7.97
C ASN A 144 -9.31 -31.02 8.37
N CYS A 145 -9.14 -32.35 8.63
CA CYS A 145 -7.82 -32.89 8.97
C CYS A 145 -6.81 -32.76 7.83
N GLU A 146 -7.26 -32.94 6.56
CA GLU A 146 -6.40 -32.69 5.38
C GLU A 146 -5.95 -31.24 5.30
N ASN A 147 -6.86 -30.29 5.50
CA ASN A 147 -6.52 -28.86 5.50
C ASN A 147 -5.54 -28.53 6.62
N ARG A 148 -5.77 -29.01 7.85
CA ARG A 148 -4.87 -28.78 8.98
C ARG A 148 -3.46 -29.33 8.74
N LEU A 149 -3.33 -30.50 8.09
CA LEU A 149 -2.04 -31.02 7.68
C LEU A 149 -1.40 -30.13 6.60
N ALA A 150 -2.16 -29.66 5.60
CA ALA A 150 -1.64 -28.74 4.59
C ALA A 150 -1.18 -27.40 5.21
N ASP A 151 -1.89 -26.91 6.24
CA ASP A 151 -1.57 -25.68 6.95
C ASP A 151 -0.31 -25.77 7.83
N THR A 152 0.32 -26.98 7.97
CA THR A 152 1.66 -27.13 8.56
C THR A 152 2.79 -26.67 7.63
N GLU A 153 2.49 -26.42 6.35
CA GLU A 153 3.41 -25.81 5.40
C GLU A 153 3.08 -24.33 5.22
N LEU A 154 3.99 -23.45 5.65
CA LEU A 154 3.84 -22.02 5.42
C LEU A 154 4.25 -21.67 4.00
N ARG A 155 3.32 -21.09 3.24
CA ARG A 155 3.54 -20.69 1.86
C ARG A 155 3.43 -19.18 1.72
N SER A 156 4.28 -18.59 0.84
CA SER A 156 4.17 -17.17 0.50
C SER A 156 2.85 -16.91 -0.22
N SER A 157 2.14 -15.86 0.20
CA SER A 157 0.90 -15.39 -0.44
C SER A 157 1.16 -14.44 -1.61
N VAL A 158 2.38 -13.89 -1.72
CA VAL A 158 2.81 -12.89 -2.70
C VAL A 158 4.19 -13.23 -3.27
N ASP A 159 4.52 -12.63 -4.41
CA ASP A 159 5.88 -12.60 -4.94
C ASP A 159 6.64 -11.46 -4.28
N GLY A 160 7.84 -11.70 -3.76
CA GLY A 160 8.58 -10.64 -3.06
C GLY A 160 9.86 -11.09 -2.39
N TYR A 161 10.38 -10.22 -1.55
CA TYR A 161 11.61 -10.45 -0.78
C TYR A 161 11.31 -10.61 0.70
N VAL A 162 11.93 -11.59 1.35
CA VAL A 162 11.84 -11.79 2.80
C VAL A 162 12.49 -10.59 3.49
N GLN A 163 11.71 -9.89 4.33
CA GLN A 163 12.19 -8.72 5.06
C GLN A 163 12.79 -9.12 6.40
N THR A 164 11.98 -9.79 7.21
CA THR A 164 12.35 -10.11 8.60
C THR A 164 11.83 -11.49 8.96
N LYS A 165 12.63 -12.18 9.75
CA LYS A 165 12.27 -13.45 10.37
C LYS A 165 12.02 -13.22 11.86
N PHE A 166 10.78 -13.45 12.31
CA PHE A 166 10.38 -13.22 13.72
C PHE A 166 10.66 -14.41 14.63
N HIS A 167 10.77 -15.62 14.07
CA HIS A 167 10.96 -16.87 14.80
C HIS A 167 12.04 -17.75 14.15
N GLU A 168 12.62 -18.63 14.97
CA GLU A 168 13.64 -19.57 14.55
C GLU A 168 13.11 -21.01 14.50
N ALA A 169 13.85 -21.89 13.80
CA ALA A 169 13.58 -23.32 13.84
C ALA A 169 13.73 -23.86 15.27
N GLY A 170 12.80 -24.72 15.69
CA GLY A 170 12.73 -25.26 17.04
C GLY A 170 11.81 -24.48 17.98
N GLU A 171 11.37 -23.27 17.64
CA GLU A 171 10.43 -22.51 18.45
C GLU A 171 9.00 -23.01 18.26
N THR A 172 8.17 -22.86 19.30
CA THR A 172 6.73 -23.17 19.25
C THR A 172 5.94 -21.90 19.01
N VAL A 173 5.09 -21.91 17.99
CA VAL A 173 4.26 -20.77 17.60
C VAL A 173 2.78 -21.11 17.68
N GLY A 174 1.96 -20.11 17.99
CA GLY A 174 0.51 -20.21 18.01
C GLY A 174 -0.10 -19.99 16.61
N GLU A 175 -1.36 -20.35 16.47
CA GLU A 175 -2.15 -20.04 15.26
C GLU A 175 -2.21 -18.53 15.03
N GLY A 176 -1.91 -18.08 13.79
CA GLY A 176 -1.93 -16.67 13.40
C GLY A 176 -0.71 -15.85 13.85
N MET A 177 0.27 -16.45 14.54
CA MET A 177 1.48 -15.78 14.94
C MET A 177 2.42 -15.60 13.75
N SER A 178 2.83 -14.35 13.47
CA SER A 178 3.69 -14.01 12.32
C SER A 178 5.08 -14.63 12.46
N VAL A 179 5.49 -15.39 11.46
CA VAL A 179 6.81 -16.07 11.42
C VAL A 179 7.79 -15.31 10.54
N LEU A 180 7.33 -14.79 9.43
CA LEU A 180 8.11 -14.05 8.43
C LEU A 180 7.32 -12.83 7.94
N SER A 181 8.03 -11.77 7.55
CA SER A 181 7.44 -10.71 6.73
C SER A 181 8.05 -10.70 5.33
N VAL A 182 7.24 -10.43 4.32
CA VAL A 182 7.62 -10.39 2.91
C VAL A 182 7.18 -9.07 2.31
N PHE A 183 8.11 -8.37 1.62
CA PHE A 183 7.77 -7.24 0.76
C PHE A 183 7.25 -7.73 -0.58
N GLU A 184 6.10 -7.26 -1.00
CA GLU A 184 5.61 -7.50 -2.35
C GLU A 184 6.52 -6.81 -3.38
N SER A 185 7.07 -7.56 -4.34
CA SER A 185 7.91 -6.99 -5.39
C SER A 185 7.08 -6.23 -6.41
N GLY A 186 7.62 -5.09 -6.89
CA GLY A 186 7.02 -4.32 -7.99
C GLY A 186 6.22 -3.09 -7.58
N LYS A 187 6.02 -2.84 -6.30
CA LYS A 187 5.37 -1.62 -5.81
C LYS A 187 6.29 -0.90 -4.84
N ILE A 188 6.89 0.18 -5.31
CA ILE A 188 7.74 1.06 -4.49
C ILE A 188 7.04 2.40 -4.36
N GLU A 189 6.84 2.85 -3.14
CA GLU A 189 6.39 4.19 -2.80
C GLU A 189 7.59 5.03 -2.38
N VAL A 190 7.68 6.25 -2.91
CA VAL A 190 8.71 7.21 -2.53
C VAL A 190 8.06 8.29 -1.68
N GLU A 191 8.32 8.28 -0.39
CA GLU A 191 7.89 9.32 0.52
C GLU A 191 8.87 10.49 0.46
N ILE A 192 8.44 11.61 -0.16
CA ILE A 192 9.21 12.85 -0.22
C ILE A 192 8.66 13.80 0.85
N LYS A 193 9.49 14.17 1.82
CA LYS A 193 9.15 15.22 2.79
C LYS A 193 9.50 16.57 2.18
N GLY A 194 8.51 17.21 1.53
CA GLY A 194 8.61 18.59 1.04
C GLY A 194 7.92 19.55 2.00
N SER A 195 8.63 20.58 2.47
CA SER A 195 8.01 21.67 3.22
C SER A 195 7.20 22.55 2.25
N GLY A 196 5.88 22.39 2.24
CA GLY A 196 4.95 23.48 1.91
C GLY A 196 4.87 23.99 0.46
N LEU A 197 5.45 23.36 -0.54
CA LEU A 197 5.34 23.79 -1.94
C LEU A 197 4.27 22.97 -2.66
N CYS A 198 3.29 23.69 -3.24
CA CYS A 198 2.27 23.11 -4.08
C CYS A 198 2.89 22.44 -5.31
N PHE A 199 2.82 21.11 -5.37
CA PHE A 199 3.27 20.30 -6.51
C PHE A 199 2.23 20.32 -7.64
N ASN A 200 1.81 21.50 -8.09
CA ASN A 200 0.98 21.59 -9.30
C ASN A 200 1.90 21.61 -10.52
N ASN A 201 1.88 20.52 -11.29
CA ASN A 201 2.47 20.41 -12.63
C ASN A 201 4.00 20.27 -12.75
N ILE A 202 4.67 19.60 -11.81
CA ILE A 202 6.07 19.24 -11.99
C ILE A 202 6.13 17.78 -12.51
N PRO A 203 6.73 17.51 -13.67
CA PRO A 203 6.99 16.13 -14.10
C PRO A 203 8.01 15.50 -13.13
N ILE A 204 7.55 14.55 -12.32
CA ILE A 204 8.42 13.85 -11.37
C ILE A 204 9.18 12.78 -12.15
N HIS A 205 10.46 13.02 -12.44
CA HIS A 205 11.39 11.99 -12.92
C HIS A 205 12.02 11.32 -11.70
N ILE A 206 11.58 10.09 -11.39
CA ILE A 206 12.15 9.30 -10.29
C ILE A 206 13.29 8.47 -10.88
N SER A 207 14.54 8.87 -10.60
CA SER A 207 15.72 8.02 -10.85
C SER A 207 16.08 7.33 -9.55
N ILE A 208 15.81 6.03 -9.47
CA ILE A 208 16.20 5.20 -8.32
C ILE A 208 17.60 4.67 -8.64
N PHE A 209 18.62 5.16 -7.92
CA PHE A 209 19.96 4.54 -7.88
C PHE A 209 19.92 3.47 -6.77
N ILE A 210 20.02 2.21 -7.19
CA ILE A 210 20.21 1.04 -6.31
C ILE A 210 21.70 0.82 -6.12
#